data_981433da49685bae10d20ccd9b6605a5
#
_entry.id   981433da49685bae10d20ccd9b6605a5
#
_cell.length_a   1.000
_cell.length_b   1.000
_cell.length_c   1.000
_cell.angle_alpha   90.00
_cell.angle_beta   90.00
_cell.angle_gamma   90.00
#
_symmetry.space_group_name_H-M   'P 1'
#
loop_
_entity.id
_entity.type
_entity.pdbx_description
1 polymer ?
#
loop_
_entity_poly.entity_id
_entity_poly.type
_entity_poly.pdbx_seq_one_letter_code
_entity_poly.pdbx_strand_id
1 'polypeptide(L)'
;VLGGTHGNEPSGLVGAILLIENAVPKEGTLYVIPRTNASGLTATDPQEGAPMRFTIETPGGERWFRFGSRATNPVNQWPDPEIYVHATSGQRLSGSETRNINRAYPGRTDGTFTEKVAYGVTQLIKTENIDITVDLHEASPEYPTINTIVAHQRAAELGAQALLNMQLTFRGVLPLSSQKKVSNPL
;
A
#
# COMPACT_ATOMS: atom_id res chain seq x y z
N VAL A 1 2.85 8.94 -5.33
CA VAL A 1 3.09 7.84 -4.39
C VAL A 1 1.84 7.65 -3.54
N LEU A 2 1.41 6.41 -3.39
CA LEU A 2 0.32 6.01 -2.51
C LEU A 2 0.89 5.30 -1.29
N GLY A 3 0.36 5.60 -0.11
CA GLY A 3 0.63 4.89 1.14
C GLY A 3 -0.67 4.64 1.89
N GLY A 4 -0.69 3.72 2.84
CA GLY A 4 -1.90 3.41 3.61
C GLY A 4 -3.06 2.90 2.75
N THR A 5 -2.77 2.22 1.66
CA THR A 5 -3.72 1.46 0.85
C THR A 5 -4.37 0.36 1.70
N HIS A 6 -3.56 -0.31 2.51
CA HIS A 6 -4.00 -1.17 3.59
C HIS A 6 -3.55 -0.59 4.93
N GLY A 7 -4.48 -0.39 5.85
CA GLY A 7 -4.23 0.22 7.15
C GLY A 7 -3.39 -0.63 8.10
N ASN A 8 -3.31 -1.95 7.86
CA ASN A 8 -2.49 -2.90 8.60
C ASN A 8 -1.09 -3.12 8.00
N GLU A 9 -0.69 -2.28 7.05
CA GLU A 9 0.62 -2.25 6.42
C GLU A 9 1.33 -0.91 6.76
N PRO A 10 1.86 -0.76 7.99
CA PRO A 10 2.26 0.54 8.52
C PRO A 10 3.44 1.20 7.79
N SER A 11 4.36 0.43 7.19
CA SER A 11 5.53 1.03 6.50
C SER A 11 5.13 1.87 5.29
N GLY A 12 4.06 1.49 4.59
CA GLY A 12 3.54 2.27 3.47
C GLY A 12 3.02 3.64 3.90
N LEU A 13 2.29 3.70 5.02
CA LEU A 13 1.83 4.95 5.62
C LEU A 13 3.01 5.82 6.07
N VAL A 14 3.95 5.25 6.84
CA VAL A 14 5.11 5.98 7.37
C VAL A 14 6.00 6.48 6.22
N GLY A 15 6.29 5.63 5.23
CA GLY A 15 7.09 6.00 4.07
C GLY A 15 6.49 7.19 3.31
N ALA A 16 5.19 7.18 3.09
CA ALA A 16 4.50 8.31 2.45
C ALA A 16 4.54 9.60 3.30
N ILE A 17 4.38 9.49 4.62
CA ILE A 17 4.52 10.65 5.52
C ILE A 17 5.93 11.23 5.48
N LEU A 18 6.96 10.37 5.53
CA LEU A 18 8.36 10.81 5.43
C LEU A 18 8.66 11.50 4.10
N LEU A 19 8.04 11.05 3.00
CA LEU A 19 8.15 11.76 1.72
C LEU A 19 7.53 13.16 1.79
N ILE A 20 6.36 13.32 2.40
CA ILE A 20 5.72 14.64 2.57
C ILE A 20 6.61 15.57 3.40
N GLU A 21 7.24 15.07 4.46
CA GLU A 21 8.05 15.86 5.38
C GLU A 21 9.41 16.26 4.81
N ASN A 22 9.99 15.42 3.92
CA ASN A 22 11.41 15.54 3.57
C ASN A 22 11.69 15.63 2.06
N ALA A 23 10.76 15.19 1.20
CA ALA A 23 11.05 15.14 -0.21
C ALA A 23 11.02 16.53 -0.86
N VAL A 24 12.09 16.87 -1.57
CA VAL A 24 12.17 18.07 -2.41
C VAL A 24 12.44 17.62 -3.85
N PRO A 25 11.43 17.55 -4.71
CA PRO A 25 11.62 17.18 -6.09
C PRO A 25 12.52 18.21 -6.79
N LYS A 26 13.55 17.74 -7.49
CA LYS A 26 14.45 18.62 -8.27
C LYS A 26 13.79 19.05 -9.57
N GLU A 27 12.98 18.17 -10.16
CA GLU A 27 12.23 18.40 -11.39
C GLU A 27 10.86 17.73 -11.27
N GLY A 28 9.86 18.26 -11.96
CA GLY A 28 8.50 17.74 -11.97
C GLY A 28 7.72 17.97 -10.68
N THR A 29 6.66 17.20 -10.51
CA THR A 29 5.74 17.29 -9.35
C THR A 29 5.62 15.93 -8.67
N LEU A 30 5.72 15.91 -7.35
CA LEU A 30 5.52 14.73 -6.52
C LEU A 30 4.16 14.82 -5.81
N TYR A 31 3.23 13.95 -6.17
CA TYR A 31 1.96 13.75 -5.47
C TYR A 31 2.12 12.63 -4.45
N VAL A 32 1.74 12.87 -3.21
CA VAL A 32 1.80 11.88 -2.13
C VAL A 32 0.45 11.79 -1.43
N ILE A 33 -0.13 10.59 -1.42
CA ILE A 33 -1.36 10.28 -0.67
C ILE A 33 -0.99 9.30 0.44
N PRO A 34 -0.82 9.76 1.70
CA PRO A 34 -0.35 8.89 2.78
C PRO A 34 -1.43 7.98 3.35
N ARG A 35 -2.71 8.26 3.05
CA ARG A 35 -3.88 7.51 3.55
C ARG A 35 -4.84 7.22 2.41
N THR A 36 -4.40 6.39 1.47
CA THR A 36 -5.19 6.04 0.28
C THR A 36 -6.53 5.43 0.66
N ASN A 37 -6.55 4.51 1.63
CA ASN A 37 -7.78 4.05 2.27
C ASN A 37 -7.92 4.68 3.66
N ALA A 38 -8.28 5.96 3.70
CA ALA A 38 -8.47 6.67 4.96
C ALA A 38 -9.51 6.01 5.88
N SER A 39 -10.54 5.41 5.30
CA SER A 39 -11.57 4.67 6.03
C SER A 39 -11.00 3.42 6.71
N GLY A 40 -10.14 2.66 6.04
CA GLY A 40 -9.47 1.49 6.62
C GLY A 40 -8.61 1.83 7.84
N LEU A 41 -8.10 3.06 7.93
CA LEU A 41 -7.34 3.53 9.09
C LEU A 41 -8.21 3.94 10.28
N THR A 42 -9.53 3.86 10.19
CA THR A 42 -10.46 4.20 11.29
C THR A 42 -10.94 2.99 12.09
N ALA A 43 -10.60 1.78 11.68
CA ALA A 43 -10.96 0.53 12.34
C ALA A 43 -9.82 -0.49 12.25
N THR A 44 -9.86 -1.50 13.10
CA THR A 44 -9.04 -2.71 13.00
C THR A 44 -9.95 -3.92 12.98
N ASP A 45 -9.51 -5.00 12.37
CA ASP A 45 -10.20 -6.28 12.47
C ASP A 45 -10.01 -6.85 13.88
N PRO A 46 -10.95 -7.66 14.40
CA PRO A 46 -10.81 -8.28 15.69
C PRO A 46 -9.47 -9.02 15.81
N GLN A 47 -8.78 -8.81 16.94
CA GLN A 47 -7.46 -9.37 17.24
C GLN A 47 -6.30 -8.82 16.39
N GLU A 48 -6.54 -7.87 15.50
CA GLU A 48 -5.51 -7.12 14.79
C GLU A 48 -5.38 -5.71 15.37
N GLY A 49 -4.14 -5.24 15.54
CA GLY A 49 -3.83 -3.84 15.82
C GLY A 49 -4.56 -3.22 17.01
N ALA A 50 -4.48 -3.83 18.18
CA ALA A 50 -4.94 -3.21 19.41
C ALA A 50 -3.74 -2.85 20.31
N PRO A 51 -3.50 -1.56 20.63
CA PRO A 51 -4.25 -0.38 20.24
C PRO A 51 -4.10 -0.06 18.74
N MET A 52 -5.06 0.66 18.16
CA MET A 52 -5.06 1.07 16.74
C MET A 52 -3.99 2.13 16.44
N ARG A 53 -2.80 1.95 16.99
CA ARG A 53 -1.63 2.81 16.82
C ARG A 53 -0.36 2.06 17.16
N PHE A 54 0.74 2.50 16.60
CA PHE A 54 2.09 2.08 16.95
C PHE A 54 2.98 3.31 17.11
N THR A 55 4.10 3.15 17.77
CA THR A 55 5.06 4.21 18.02
C THR A 55 6.42 3.86 17.42
N ILE A 56 7.14 4.89 17.02
CA ILE A 56 8.52 4.82 16.54
C ILE A 56 9.33 5.82 17.34
N GLU A 57 10.39 5.37 17.98
CA GLU A 57 11.38 6.24 18.62
C GLU A 57 12.17 6.97 17.54
N THR A 58 12.28 8.28 17.68
CA THR A 58 13.07 9.14 16.79
C THR A 58 13.98 10.05 17.60
N PRO A 59 15.03 10.65 17.00
CA PRO A 59 15.86 11.64 17.69
C PRO A 59 15.08 12.84 18.25
N GLY A 60 13.91 13.13 17.69
CA GLY A 60 13.00 14.19 18.16
C GLY A 60 11.99 13.73 19.21
N GLY A 61 12.07 12.48 19.68
CA GLY A 61 11.12 11.86 20.60
C GLY A 61 10.22 10.84 19.94
N GLU A 62 9.32 10.26 20.71
CA GLU A 62 8.37 9.25 20.25
C GLU A 62 7.37 9.85 19.26
N ARG A 63 7.20 9.17 18.13
CA ARG A 63 6.14 9.47 17.15
C ARG A 63 5.17 8.32 17.07
N TRP A 64 3.89 8.60 17.09
CA TRP A 64 2.84 7.59 16.95
C TRP A 64 2.14 7.70 15.60
N PHE A 65 1.73 6.56 15.08
CA PHE A 65 1.03 6.42 13.81
C PHE A 65 -0.20 5.53 13.99
N ARG A 66 -1.19 5.71 13.11
CA ARG A 66 -2.37 4.84 13.09
C ARG A 66 -1.99 3.46 12.55
N PHE A 67 -2.59 2.44 13.17
CA PHE A 67 -2.71 1.10 12.63
C PHE A 67 -4.18 0.86 12.31
N GLY A 68 -4.51 0.25 11.17
CA GLY A 68 -5.88 0.09 10.70
C GLY A 68 -6.13 -1.29 10.12
N SER A 69 -7.26 -1.42 9.44
CA SER A 69 -7.64 -2.63 8.70
C SER A 69 -7.11 -2.60 7.27
N ARG A 70 -6.95 -3.78 6.69
CA ARG A 70 -6.76 -3.98 5.25
C ARG A 70 -7.94 -3.45 4.43
N ALA A 71 -9.14 -3.54 4.99
CA ALA A 71 -10.39 -3.22 4.33
C ALA A 71 -10.94 -1.86 4.76
N THR A 72 -11.75 -1.26 3.91
CA THR A 72 -12.61 -0.12 4.26
C THR A 72 -13.47 -0.47 5.48
N ASN A 73 -13.60 0.48 6.43
CA ASN A 73 -14.38 0.31 7.64
C ASN A 73 -15.84 -0.05 7.30
N PRO A 74 -16.41 -1.09 7.93
CA PRO A 74 -17.81 -1.47 7.73
C PRO A 74 -18.82 -0.33 7.95
N VAL A 75 -18.50 0.65 8.78
CA VAL A 75 -19.35 1.84 8.99
C VAL A 75 -19.55 2.63 7.69
N ASN A 76 -18.58 2.60 6.79
CA ASN A 76 -18.64 3.31 5.51
C ASN A 76 -19.16 2.43 4.37
N GLN A 77 -19.03 1.12 4.49
CA GLN A 77 -19.46 0.18 3.44
C GLN A 77 -19.86 -1.16 4.05
N TRP A 78 -21.15 -1.44 4.11
CA TRP A 78 -21.73 -2.69 4.60
C TRP A 78 -23.16 -2.87 4.04
N PRO A 79 -23.65 -4.10 3.84
CA PRO A 79 -22.97 -5.39 4.03
C PRO A 79 -22.05 -5.76 2.86
N ASP A 80 -21.13 -6.71 3.11
CA ASP A 80 -20.36 -7.33 2.04
C ASP A 80 -21.27 -8.27 1.22
N PRO A 81 -21.12 -8.34 -0.11
CA PRO A 81 -21.78 -9.34 -0.91
C PRO A 81 -21.21 -10.74 -0.62
N GLU A 82 -21.89 -11.79 -0.97
CA GLU A 82 -21.33 -13.15 -0.89
C GLU A 82 -20.10 -13.30 -1.80
N ILE A 83 -20.18 -12.72 -3.00
CA ILE A 83 -19.09 -12.70 -3.97
C ILE A 83 -18.96 -11.28 -4.50
N TYR A 84 -17.74 -10.77 -4.46
CA TYR A 84 -17.40 -9.53 -5.15
C TYR A 84 -17.00 -9.82 -6.60
N VAL A 85 -17.66 -9.17 -7.54
CA VAL A 85 -17.31 -9.23 -8.96
C VAL A 85 -16.70 -7.89 -9.36
N HIS A 86 -15.43 -7.93 -9.72
CA HIS A 86 -14.70 -6.73 -10.14
C HIS A 86 -15.30 -6.17 -11.43
N ALA A 87 -15.71 -4.90 -11.39
CA ALA A 87 -16.54 -4.28 -12.44
C ALA A 87 -15.88 -4.28 -13.83
N THR A 88 -14.56 -4.12 -13.89
CA THR A 88 -13.83 -3.99 -15.16
C THR A 88 -13.35 -5.33 -15.71
N SER A 89 -12.80 -6.20 -14.86
CA SER A 89 -12.20 -7.47 -15.30
C SER A 89 -13.15 -8.66 -15.21
N GLY A 90 -14.28 -8.54 -14.50
CA GLY A 90 -15.17 -9.65 -14.20
C GLY A 90 -14.59 -10.68 -13.22
N GLN A 91 -13.42 -10.42 -12.64
CA GLN A 91 -12.81 -11.29 -11.63
C GLN A 91 -13.75 -11.49 -10.45
N ARG A 92 -13.93 -12.75 -10.03
CA ARG A 92 -14.75 -13.12 -8.87
C ARG A 92 -13.83 -13.34 -7.68
N LEU A 93 -14.13 -12.67 -6.57
CA LEU A 93 -13.36 -12.65 -5.33
C LEU A 93 -14.29 -12.90 -4.14
N SER A 94 -13.70 -13.18 -2.98
CA SER A 94 -14.44 -13.20 -1.71
C SER A 94 -15.23 -11.91 -1.52
N GLY A 95 -16.41 -11.99 -0.94
CA GLY A 95 -17.28 -10.83 -0.73
C GLY A 95 -16.59 -9.70 0.05
N SER A 96 -15.77 -10.01 1.02
CA SER A 96 -15.00 -9.02 1.80
C SER A 96 -14.03 -8.19 0.96
N GLU A 97 -13.55 -8.71 -0.18
CA GLU A 97 -12.67 -7.98 -1.09
C GLU A 97 -13.37 -6.77 -1.76
N THR A 98 -14.70 -6.66 -1.65
CA THR A 98 -15.43 -5.44 -2.05
C THR A 98 -14.95 -4.19 -1.29
N ARG A 99 -14.39 -4.38 -0.09
CA ARG A 99 -13.84 -3.30 0.75
C ARG A 99 -12.32 -3.14 0.63
N ASN A 100 -11.66 -3.94 -0.20
CA ASN A 100 -10.24 -3.83 -0.47
C ASN A 100 -9.99 -2.88 -1.66
N ILE A 101 -9.45 -1.70 -1.39
CA ILE A 101 -9.20 -0.70 -2.45
C ILE A 101 -8.24 -1.22 -3.52
N ASN A 102 -7.30 -2.09 -3.16
CA ASN A 102 -6.35 -2.74 -4.09
C ASN A 102 -7.04 -3.81 -4.99
N ARG A 103 -8.34 -4.02 -4.85
CA ARG A 103 -9.19 -4.82 -5.72
C ARG A 103 -10.27 -4.00 -6.43
N ALA A 104 -10.27 -2.68 -6.25
CA ALA A 104 -11.34 -1.82 -6.74
C ALA A 104 -10.94 -0.95 -7.95
N TYR A 105 -9.65 -0.82 -8.27
CA TYR A 105 -9.18 -0.01 -9.39
C TYR A 105 -9.65 -0.56 -10.75
N PRO A 106 -10.03 0.32 -11.71
CA PRO A 106 -9.92 1.78 -11.70
C PRO A 106 -11.03 2.50 -10.91
N GLY A 107 -11.97 1.77 -10.31
CA GLY A 107 -13.12 2.31 -9.64
C GLY A 107 -14.21 2.85 -10.59
N ARG A 108 -15.29 3.37 -10.02
CA ARG A 108 -16.40 3.97 -10.75
C ARG A 108 -17.20 4.94 -9.87
N THR A 109 -17.88 5.89 -10.49
CA THR A 109 -18.62 6.95 -9.80
C THR A 109 -19.91 6.46 -9.11
N ASP A 110 -20.53 5.43 -9.65
CA ASP A 110 -21.78 4.81 -9.18
C ASP A 110 -21.54 3.55 -8.33
N GLY A 111 -20.28 3.25 -8.02
CA GLY A 111 -19.89 2.07 -7.26
C GLY A 111 -20.03 2.19 -5.75
N THR A 112 -19.46 1.20 -5.07
CA THR A 112 -19.35 1.18 -3.61
C THR A 112 -18.47 2.33 -3.12
N PHE A 113 -18.44 2.56 -1.81
CA PHE A 113 -17.55 3.57 -1.23
C PHE A 113 -16.08 3.33 -1.64
N THR A 114 -15.61 2.10 -1.54
CA THR A 114 -14.23 1.71 -1.92
C THR A 114 -13.95 1.94 -3.40
N GLU A 115 -14.91 1.58 -4.28
CA GLU A 115 -14.78 1.84 -5.72
C GLU A 115 -14.76 3.33 -6.05
N LYS A 116 -15.51 4.15 -5.33
CA LYS A 116 -15.49 5.63 -5.48
C LYS A 116 -14.14 6.22 -5.07
N VAL A 117 -13.53 5.72 -4.00
CA VAL A 117 -12.18 6.15 -3.59
C VAL A 117 -11.15 5.75 -4.64
N ALA A 118 -11.19 4.50 -5.13
CA ALA A 118 -10.32 4.04 -6.22
C ALA A 118 -10.51 4.88 -7.50
N TYR A 119 -11.75 5.24 -7.83
CA TYR A 119 -12.05 6.13 -8.94
C TYR A 119 -11.41 7.52 -8.75
N GLY A 120 -11.51 8.10 -7.57
CA GLY A 120 -10.88 9.40 -7.26
C GLY A 120 -9.37 9.38 -7.48
N VAL A 121 -8.67 8.34 -7.00
CA VAL A 121 -7.24 8.15 -7.25
C VAL A 121 -6.95 8.00 -8.75
N THR A 122 -7.76 7.21 -9.45
CA THR A 122 -7.63 7.03 -10.90
C THR A 122 -7.82 8.34 -11.68
N GLN A 123 -8.78 9.18 -11.26
CA GLN A 123 -8.98 10.49 -11.89
C GLN A 123 -7.82 11.44 -11.61
N LEU A 124 -7.29 11.47 -10.38
CA LEU A 124 -6.10 12.25 -10.07
C LEU A 124 -4.94 11.88 -11.01
N ILE A 125 -4.66 10.57 -11.15
CA ILE A 125 -3.59 10.10 -12.05
C ILE A 125 -3.80 10.60 -13.49
N LYS A 126 -5.05 10.56 -13.99
CA LYS A 126 -5.38 11.00 -15.36
C LYS A 126 -5.34 12.52 -15.51
N THR A 127 -5.93 13.26 -14.58
CA THR A 127 -6.07 14.71 -14.65
C THR A 127 -4.72 15.42 -14.54
N GLU A 128 -3.87 14.92 -13.65
CA GLU A 128 -2.54 15.47 -13.42
C GLU A 128 -1.48 14.88 -14.37
N ASN A 129 -1.88 14.01 -15.32
CA ASN A 129 -1.00 13.32 -16.26
C ASN A 129 0.21 12.67 -15.56
N ILE A 130 -0.05 11.93 -14.48
CA ILE A 130 1.02 11.33 -13.68
C ILE A 130 1.70 10.20 -14.46
N ASP A 131 3.00 10.34 -14.69
CA ASP A 131 3.81 9.40 -15.47
C ASP A 131 4.03 8.08 -14.74
N ILE A 132 4.26 8.14 -13.42
CA ILE A 132 4.63 6.99 -12.60
C ILE A 132 3.82 7.00 -11.31
N THR A 133 3.16 5.87 -11.02
CA THR A 133 2.49 5.65 -9.74
C THR A 133 3.16 4.51 -8.99
N VAL A 134 3.48 4.75 -7.73
CA VAL A 134 4.03 3.75 -6.80
C VAL A 134 3.07 3.61 -5.64
N ASP A 135 2.64 2.38 -5.34
CA ASP A 135 1.84 2.05 -4.18
C ASP A 135 2.69 1.25 -3.18
N LEU A 136 2.79 1.76 -1.96
CA LEU A 136 3.65 1.21 -0.93
C LEU A 136 2.88 0.19 -0.10
N HIS A 137 3.36 -1.06 -0.10
CA HIS A 137 2.77 -2.18 0.59
C HIS A 137 3.77 -2.89 1.51
N GLU A 138 3.26 -3.72 2.39
CA GLU A 138 4.01 -4.74 3.09
C GLU A 138 3.56 -6.14 2.65
N ALA A 139 4.48 -7.08 2.71
CA ALA A 139 4.16 -8.50 2.60
C ALA A 139 4.18 -9.15 3.98
N SER A 140 3.41 -10.22 4.15
CA SER A 140 3.46 -11.02 5.36
C SER A 140 4.87 -11.61 5.58
N PRO A 141 5.39 -11.60 6.82
CA PRO A 141 6.74 -12.07 7.12
C PRO A 141 6.96 -13.58 6.83
N GLU A 142 5.89 -14.34 6.64
CA GLU A 142 5.99 -15.75 6.24
C GLU A 142 6.41 -15.93 4.78
N TYR A 143 6.25 -14.90 3.93
CA TYR A 143 6.67 -15.01 2.54
C TYR A 143 8.19 -15.03 2.42
N PRO A 144 8.74 -15.96 1.62
CA PRO A 144 10.19 -16.09 1.45
C PRO A 144 10.82 -14.88 0.75
N THR A 145 10.03 -14.10 0.03
CA THR A 145 10.45 -12.90 -0.68
C THR A 145 9.51 -11.75 -0.34
N ILE A 146 9.96 -10.87 0.53
CA ILE A 146 9.20 -9.69 0.97
C ILE A 146 9.70 -8.38 0.35
N ASN A 147 10.96 -8.33 -0.08
CA ASN A 147 11.54 -7.19 -0.78
C ASN A 147 11.33 -7.38 -2.28
N THR A 148 10.17 -6.96 -2.77
CA THR A 148 9.77 -7.15 -4.17
C THR A 148 9.07 -5.92 -4.73
N ILE A 149 9.12 -5.76 -6.03
CA ILE A 149 8.34 -4.78 -6.77
C ILE A 149 7.44 -5.55 -7.75
N VAL A 150 6.13 -5.38 -7.60
CA VAL A 150 5.15 -5.86 -8.57
C VAL A 150 4.89 -4.73 -9.56
N ALA A 151 5.38 -4.88 -10.79
CA ALA A 151 5.30 -3.85 -11.81
C ALA A 151 4.34 -4.25 -12.93
N HIS A 152 3.57 -3.28 -13.44
CA HIS A 152 2.88 -3.42 -14.70
C HIS A 152 3.90 -3.63 -15.84
N GLN A 153 3.56 -4.38 -16.88
CA GLN A 153 4.47 -4.70 -17.99
C GLN A 153 5.20 -3.45 -18.57
N ARG A 154 4.51 -2.33 -18.70
CA ARG A 154 5.10 -1.07 -19.18
C ARG A 154 6.11 -0.45 -18.21
N ALA A 155 6.08 -0.80 -16.94
CA ALA A 155 6.97 -0.31 -15.89
C ALA A 155 7.98 -1.37 -15.42
N ALA A 156 8.05 -2.53 -16.07
CA ALA A 156 8.85 -3.66 -15.62
C ALA A 156 10.35 -3.33 -15.57
N GLU A 157 10.88 -2.65 -16.57
CA GLU A 157 12.27 -2.23 -16.62
C GLU A 157 12.60 -1.24 -15.51
N LEU A 158 11.76 -0.22 -15.33
CA LEU A 158 11.91 0.76 -14.26
C LEU A 158 11.80 0.11 -12.88
N GLY A 159 10.87 -0.83 -12.70
CA GLY A 159 10.73 -1.61 -11.47
C GLY A 159 11.96 -2.46 -11.17
N ALA A 160 12.53 -3.12 -12.18
CA ALA A 160 13.77 -3.90 -12.03
C ALA A 160 14.95 -3.01 -11.63
N GLN A 161 15.08 -1.85 -12.26
CA GLN A 161 16.13 -0.88 -11.95
C GLN A 161 16.01 -0.31 -10.53
N ALA A 162 14.78 0.02 -10.10
CA ALA A 162 14.50 0.46 -8.75
C ALA A 162 14.85 -0.62 -7.71
N LEU A 163 14.47 -1.88 -7.96
CA LEU A 163 14.80 -3.01 -7.09
C LEU A 163 16.32 -3.21 -6.94
N LEU A 164 17.06 -3.15 -8.04
CA LEU A 164 18.53 -3.25 -8.00
C LEU A 164 19.16 -2.11 -7.18
N ASN A 165 18.69 -0.88 -7.38
CA ASN A 165 19.17 0.28 -6.62
C ASN A 165 18.86 0.15 -5.12
N MET A 166 17.67 -0.32 -4.76
CA MET A 166 17.30 -0.61 -3.38
C MET A 166 18.22 -1.67 -2.76
N GLN A 167 18.46 -2.78 -3.46
CA GLN A 167 19.36 -3.84 -2.97
C GLN A 167 20.78 -3.34 -2.75
N LEU A 168 21.31 -2.50 -3.61
CA LEU A 168 22.64 -1.90 -3.46
C LEU A 168 22.71 -0.96 -2.25
N THR A 169 21.67 -0.17 -2.02
CA THR A 169 21.57 0.76 -0.88
C THR A 169 21.44 0.00 0.44
N PHE A 170 20.59 -1.03 0.50
CA PHE A 170 20.37 -1.80 1.73
C PHE A 170 21.52 -2.77 2.06
N ARG A 171 22.31 -3.23 1.10
CA ARG A 171 23.53 -4.02 1.37
C ARG A 171 24.56 -3.28 2.22
N GLY A 172 24.58 -1.95 2.17
CA GLY A 172 25.41 -1.12 3.03
C GLY A 172 24.90 -0.92 4.46
N VAL A 173 23.62 -1.27 4.72
CA VAL A 173 22.93 -1.00 6.00
C VAL A 173 22.62 -2.26 6.79
N LEU A 174 22.45 -3.41 6.12
CA LEU A 174 22.15 -4.69 6.79
C LEU A 174 23.39 -5.56 6.87
N PRO A 175 23.78 -6.07 8.04
CA PRO A 175 24.86 -7.01 8.15
C PRO A 175 24.55 -8.30 7.37
N LEU A 176 25.54 -8.83 6.65
CA LEU A 176 25.45 -10.03 5.82
C LEU A 176 24.98 -11.31 6.56
N SER A 177 24.86 -11.26 7.88
CA SER A 177 24.42 -12.36 8.74
C SER A 177 22.91 -12.67 8.65
N SER A 178 22.10 -11.82 8.03
CA SER A 178 20.65 -12.05 7.89
C SER A 178 20.26 -12.79 6.59
N GLN A 179 21.21 -13.09 5.71
CA GLN A 179 20.94 -13.92 4.54
C GLN A 179 21.01 -15.41 4.92
N LYS A 180 19.90 -15.97 5.41
CA LYS A 180 19.75 -17.43 5.47
C LYS A 180 19.88 -17.97 4.04
N LYS A 181 20.96 -18.74 3.79
CA LYS A 181 21.04 -19.60 2.61
C LYS A 181 19.84 -20.52 2.64
N VAL A 182 18.91 -20.34 1.70
CA VAL A 182 17.90 -21.35 1.41
C VAL A 182 18.64 -22.46 0.69
N SER A 183 18.96 -23.54 1.42
CA SER A 183 19.37 -24.80 0.80
C SER A 183 18.12 -25.42 0.19
N ASN A 184 18.09 -25.55 -1.14
CA ASN A 184 17.10 -26.38 -1.84
C ASN A 184 17.22 -27.82 -1.30
N PRO A 185 16.15 -28.43 -0.79
CA PRO A 185 16.07 -29.89 -0.75
C PRO A 185 15.66 -30.39 -2.13
N LEU A 186 16.43 -31.37 -2.60
CA LEU A 186 16.15 -32.19 -3.77
C LEU A 186 14.75 -32.84 -3.71
#